data_aa4703f8db78f9b4768c947b7302e64c
#
_entry.id   aa4703f8db78f9b4768c947b7302e64c
#
_cell.length_a   1.000
_cell.length_b   1.000
_cell.length_c   1.000
_cell.angle_alpha   90.00
_cell.angle_beta   90.00
_cell.angle_gamma   90.00
#
_symmetry.space_group_name_H-M   'P 1'
#
loop_
_entity.id
_entity.type
_entity.pdbx_description
1 polymer ?
#
loop_
_entity_poly.entity_id
_entity_poly.type
_entity_poly.pdbx_seq_one_letter_code
_entity_poly.pdbx_strand_id
1 'polypeptide(L)'
;MIKLGIIQTTSYPTDECAKNTICCLLETLGKKETDVVCLPEQWLRQNTISDFDSEFAKFKSIAKNYSLTVIPGAFYEKKSNSYVISAPVIGPTGDIIGKQEKIHPFDYEKIAIQHGTKTRVFKTSCKFGLIICYDMVFADVAKSLVKKGAEVLFSPSRIVRRGLQPWHLYVQVRALENRIPILAANVENKRFGGKSVVVDLYEKDGVMIPKIESAPKGQCFAIGSFNLSKYKKSRNIRYLDAQKFS
;
A
#
# COMPACT_ATOMS: atom_id res chain seq x y z
N MET A 1 17.53 6.99 -7.93
CA MET A 1 16.06 7.20 -7.99
C MET A 1 15.41 5.83 -7.94
N ILE A 2 14.30 5.67 -7.23
CA ILE A 2 13.51 4.44 -7.19
C ILE A 2 12.14 4.70 -7.84
N LYS A 3 11.64 3.76 -8.63
CA LYS A 3 10.33 3.86 -9.29
C LYS A 3 9.28 3.07 -8.49
N LEU A 4 8.30 3.76 -7.96
CA LEU A 4 7.23 3.18 -7.13
C LEU A 4 5.88 3.37 -7.82
N GLY A 5 5.03 2.36 -7.78
CA GLY A 5 3.75 2.37 -8.48
C GLY A 5 2.58 1.89 -7.63
N ILE A 6 1.39 2.31 -8.03
CA ILE A 6 0.11 1.81 -7.56
C ILE A 6 -0.77 1.45 -8.75
N ILE A 7 -1.60 0.45 -8.58
CA ILE A 7 -2.66 0.10 -9.53
C ILE A 7 -4.01 0.44 -8.88
N GLN A 8 -4.86 1.18 -9.61
CA GLN A 8 -6.27 1.35 -9.29
C GLN A 8 -7.05 0.28 -10.03
N THR A 9 -7.82 -0.52 -9.30
CA THR A 9 -8.65 -1.58 -9.89
C THR A 9 -10.10 -1.13 -10.05
N THR A 10 -10.85 -1.86 -10.88
CA THR A 10 -12.30 -1.68 -11.04
C THR A 10 -13.04 -2.97 -10.67
N SER A 11 -14.31 -3.09 -11.05
CA SER A 11 -15.04 -4.35 -10.97
C SER A 11 -14.78 -5.19 -12.21
N TYR A 12 -14.60 -6.49 -12.03
CA TYR A 12 -14.38 -7.46 -13.10
C TYR A 12 -15.46 -8.53 -13.12
N PRO A 13 -15.74 -9.15 -14.28
CA PRO A 13 -16.74 -10.22 -14.40
C PRO A 13 -16.39 -11.46 -13.55
N THR A 14 -15.13 -11.84 -13.52
CA THR A 14 -14.61 -12.98 -12.76
C THR A 14 -13.26 -12.63 -12.13
N ASP A 15 -12.83 -13.40 -11.13
CA ASP A 15 -11.50 -13.23 -10.51
C ASP A 15 -10.38 -13.62 -11.48
N GLU A 16 -10.63 -14.54 -12.40
CA GLU A 16 -9.66 -14.87 -13.45
C GLU A 16 -9.45 -13.71 -14.41
N CYS A 17 -10.55 -13.09 -14.89
CA CYS A 17 -10.46 -11.86 -15.70
C CYS A 17 -9.72 -10.75 -14.96
N ALA A 18 -10.03 -10.54 -13.67
CA ALA A 18 -9.35 -9.58 -12.82
C ALA A 18 -7.84 -9.83 -12.76
N LYS A 19 -7.44 -11.06 -12.41
CA LYS A 19 -6.02 -11.44 -12.29
C LYS A 19 -5.28 -11.34 -13.64
N ASN A 20 -5.88 -11.78 -14.74
CA ASN A 20 -5.25 -11.68 -16.06
C ASN A 20 -5.05 -10.22 -16.48
N THR A 21 -6.05 -9.37 -16.24
CA THR A 21 -5.94 -7.92 -16.50
C THR A 21 -4.83 -7.28 -15.69
N ILE A 22 -4.74 -7.61 -14.41
CA ILE A 22 -3.67 -7.09 -13.54
C ILE A 22 -2.30 -7.63 -13.95
N CYS A 23 -2.19 -8.89 -14.41
CA CYS A 23 -0.94 -9.42 -14.97
C CYS A 23 -0.41 -8.54 -16.10
N CYS A 24 -1.26 -8.14 -17.07
CA CYS A 24 -0.85 -7.24 -18.16
C CYS A 24 -0.37 -5.88 -17.65
N LEU A 25 -0.99 -5.33 -16.59
CA LEU A 25 -0.53 -4.09 -15.98
C LEU A 25 0.80 -4.26 -15.25
N LEU A 26 0.98 -5.36 -14.51
CA LEU A 26 2.23 -5.68 -13.84
C LEU A 26 3.38 -5.86 -14.82
N GLU A 27 3.16 -6.55 -15.95
CA GLU A 27 4.15 -6.66 -17.03
C GLU A 27 4.50 -5.30 -17.62
N THR A 28 3.49 -4.45 -17.85
CA THR A 28 3.71 -3.07 -18.33
C THR A 28 4.56 -2.27 -17.35
N LEU A 29 4.28 -2.40 -16.05
CA LEU A 29 5.05 -1.74 -14.99
C LEU A 29 6.46 -2.32 -14.87
N GLY A 30 6.62 -3.63 -15.03
CA GLY A 30 7.91 -4.30 -15.08
C GLY A 30 8.78 -3.80 -16.26
N LYS A 31 8.21 -3.69 -17.46
CA LYS A 31 8.88 -3.10 -18.64
C LYS A 31 9.28 -1.63 -18.43
N LYS A 32 8.60 -0.91 -17.54
CA LYS A 32 8.95 0.45 -17.12
C LYS A 32 9.98 0.48 -15.98
N GLU A 33 10.54 -0.68 -15.61
CA GLU A 33 11.52 -0.84 -14.52
C GLU A 33 10.98 -0.29 -13.19
N THR A 34 9.73 -0.58 -12.87
CA THR A 34 9.15 -0.22 -11.58
C THR A 34 9.67 -1.16 -10.50
N ASP A 35 10.13 -0.63 -9.38
CA ASP A 35 10.73 -1.40 -8.29
C ASP A 35 9.70 -2.06 -7.38
N VAL A 36 8.64 -1.31 -7.02
CA VAL A 36 7.58 -1.77 -6.11
C VAL A 36 6.22 -1.31 -6.62
N VAL A 37 5.24 -2.22 -6.65
CA VAL A 37 3.85 -1.94 -7.05
C VAL A 37 2.90 -2.42 -5.97
N CYS A 38 1.89 -1.58 -5.63
CA CYS A 38 0.85 -1.91 -4.68
C CYS A 38 -0.54 -1.89 -5.33
N LEU A 39 -1.34 -2.93 -5.05
CA LEU A 39 -2.74 -3.04 -5.42
C LEU A 39 -3.66 -2.73 -4.22
N PRO A 40 -4.97 -2.48 -4.47
CA PRO A 40 -5.94 -2.18 -3.41
C PRO A 40 -6.25 -3.34 -2.47
N GLU A 41 -6.95 -3.05 -1.38
CA GLU A 41 -7.56 -4.03 -0.51
C GLU A 41 -8.80 -4.67 -1.17
N GLN A 42 -8.96 -6.00 -1.07
CA GLN A 42 -10.16 -6.76 -1.44
C GLN A 42 -10.75 -6.37 -2.81
N TRP A 43 -9.91 -6.35 -3.83
CA TRP A 43 -10.28 -5.98 -5.19
C TRP A 43 -10.79 -7.15 -6.04
N LEU A 44 -10.68 -8.38 -5.54
CA LEU A 44 -11.28 -9.58 -6.13
C LEU A 44 -12.76 -9.68 -5.75
N ARG A 45 -13.48 -10.56 -6.39
CA ARG A 45 -14.87 -10.92 -6.01
C ARG A 45 -14.83 -11.85 -4.81
N GLN A 46 -13.97 -12.90 -4.86
CA GLN A 46 -13.67 -13.78 -3.74
C GLN A 46 -12.45 -13.23 -3.00
N ASN A 47 -12.71 -12.62 -1.85
CA ASN A 47 -11.66 -11.96 -1.07
C ASN A 47 -11.12 -12.79 0.10
N THR A 48 -11.58 -14.05 0.25
CA THR A 48 -11.04 -15.01 1.22
C THR A 48 -10.05 -15.91 0.52
N ILE A 49 -8.78 -15.81 0.90
CA ILE A 49 -7.68 -16.55 0.29
C ILE A 49 -7.11 -17.51 1.32
N SER A 50 -7.06 -18.79 0.98
CA SER A 50 -6.49 -19.85 1.82
C SER A 50 -4.98 -19.98 1.63
N ASP A 51 -4.51 -19.77 0.42
CA ASP A 51 -3.11 -19.89 0.05
C ASP A 51 -2.72 -18.79 -0.94
N PHE A 52 -1.92 -17.83 -0.47
CA PHE A 52 -1.42 -16.74 -1.28
C PHE A 52 -0.43 -17.19 -2.36
N ASP A 53 0.29 -18.27 -2.14
CA ASP A 53 1.27 -18.80 -3.09
C ASP A 53 0.62 -19.30 -4.38
N SER A 54 -0.44 -20.08 -4.25
CA SER A 54 -1.20 -20.57 -5.41
C SER A 54 -2.10 -19.47 -6.01
N GLU A 55 -2.74 -18.65 -5.18
CA GLU A 55 -3.63 -17.58 -5.66
C GLU A 55 -2.91 -16.57 -6.57
N PHE A 56 -1.67 -16.21 -6.22
CA PHE A 56 -0.87 -15.23 -6.93
C PHE A 56 0.32 -15.82 -7.72
N ALA A 57 0.24 -17.10 -8.12
CA ALA A 57 1.31 -17.78 -8.85
C ALA A 57 1.78 -17.03 -10.11
N LYS A 58 0.84 -16.45 -10.91
CA LYS A 58 1.17 -15.64 -12.09
C LYS A 58 1.90 -14.33 -11.69
N PHE A 59 1.49 -13.67 -10.59
CA PHE A 59 2.15 -12.46 -10.09
C PHE A 59 3.57 -12.75 -9.63
N LYS A 60 3.79 -13.90 -9.00
CA LYS A 60 5.12 -14.38 -8.59
C LYS A 60 6.04 -14.57 -9.79
N SER A 61 5.55 -15.16 -10.87
CA SER A 61 6.29 -15.33 -12.13
C SER A 61 6.67 -13.97 -12.75
N ILE A 62 5.72 -13.00 -12.78
CA ILE A 62 5.97 -11.65 -13.29
C ILE A 62 6.98 -10.90 -12.39
N ALA A 63 6.81 -10.98 -11.07
CA ALA A 63 7.73 -10.39 -10.10
C ALA A 63 9.17 -10.87 -10.35
N LYS A 64 9.36 -12.18 -10.54
CA LYS A 64 10.67 -12.78 -10.86
C LYS A 64 11.21 -12.29 -12.19
N ASN A 65 10.39 -12.32 -13.25
CA ASN A 65 10.83 -11.98 -14.61
C ASN A 65 11.30 -10.52 -14.75
N TYR A 66 10.72 -9.62 -13.98
CA TYR A 66 11.03 -8.19 -14.04
C TYR A 66 11.77 -7.66 -12.80
N SER A 67 12.18 -8.53 -11.88
CA SER A 67 12.75 -8.13 -10.58
C SER A 67 11.87 -7.14 -9.80
N LEU A 68 10.55 -7.27 -9.94
CA LEU A 68 9.53 -6.37 -9.40
C LEU A 68 9.05 -6.85 -8.04
N THR A 69 8.96 -5.98 -7.06
CA THR A 69 8.24 -6.27 -5.81
C THR A 69 6.75 -5.98 -5.99
N VAL A 70 5.89 -6.94 -5.70
CA VAL A 70 4.44 -6.80 -5.83
C VAL A 70 3.76 -6.95 -4.46
N ILE A 71 2.92 -5.97 -4.11
CA ILE A 71 1.97 -6.03 -3.00
C ILE A 71 0.60 -6.27 -3.65
N PRO A 72 0.10 -7.53 -3.72
CA PRO A 72 -1.09 -7.87 -4.49
C PRO A 72 -2.41 -7.36 -3.89
N GLY A 73 -2.33 -6.65 -2.77
CA GLY A 73 -3.46 -6.13 -2.01
C GLY A 73 -3.55 -6.76 -0.63
N ALA A 74 -4.68 -6.56 0.05
CA ALA A 74 -4.96 -7.15 1.34
C ALA A 74 -6.27 -7.93 1.30
N PHE A 75 -6.30 -9.13 1.89
CA PHE A 75 -7.40 -10.08 1.76
C PHE A 75 -7.70 -10.77 3.09
N TYR A 76 -8.90 -11.33 3.23
CA TYR A 76 -9.22 -12.24 4.32
C TYR A 76 -8.37 -13.51 4.22
N GLU A 77 -7.63 -13.80 5.26
CA GLU A 77 -6.85 -15.04 5.42
C GLU A 77 -7.40 -15.84 6.60
N LYS A 78 -7.70 -17.10 6.38
CA LYS A 78 -8.17 -18.00 7.44
C LYS A 78 -7.01 -18.38 8.38
N LYS A 79 -7.23 -18.23 9.67
CA LYS A 79 -6.32 -18.62 10.76
C LYS A 79 -7.06 -19.54 11.71
N SER A 80 -6.74 -20.82 11.74
CA SER A 80 -7.41 -21.79 12.63
C SER A 80 -8.94 -21.56 12.70
N ASN A 81 -9.44 -20.91 13.75
CA ASN A 81 -10.87 -20.66 13.99
C ASN A 81 -11.30 -19.20 13.72
N SER A 82 -10.45 -18.37 13.11
CA SER A 82 -10.72 -16.95 12.88
C SER A 82 -10.19 -16.49 11.54
N TYR A 83 -10.42 -15.22 11.22
CA TYR A 83 -9.87 -14.58 10.05
C TYR A 83 -9.00 -13.37 10.45
N VAL A 84 -8.00 -13.08 9.66
CA VAL A 84 -7.25 -11.83 9.67
C VAL A 84 -7.33 -11.19 8.28
N ILE A 85 -7.05 -9.90 8.16
CA ILE A 85 -6.82 -9.29 6.85
C ILE A 85 -5.33 -9.16 6.68
N SER A 86 -4.77 -9.83 5.67
CA SER A 86 -3.34 -9.90 5.40
C SER A 86 -3.00 -9.35 4.02
N ALA A 87 -1.93 -8.57 3.96
CA ALA A 87 -1.31 -8.10 2.72
C ALA A 87 0.03 -8.84 2.53
N PRO A 88 0.09 -9.85 1.65
CA PRO A 88 1.34 -10.52 1.32
C PRO A 88 2.24 -9.59 0.50
N VAL A 89 3.55 -9.85 0.55
CA VAL A 89 4.56 -9.15 -0.26
C VAL A 89 5.31 -10.20 -1.08
N ILE A 90 5.23 -10.09 -2.39
CA ILE A 90 5.98 -10.90 -3.35
C ILE A 90 7.27 -10.14 -3.66
N GLY A 91 8.39 -10.74 -3.35
CA GLY A 91 9.72 -10.16 -3.61
C GLY A 91 10.16 -10.31 -5.07
N PRO A 92 11.28 -9.67 -5.44
CA PRO A 92 11.80 -9.67 -6.82
C PRO A 92 12.30 -11.03 -7.30
N THR A 93 12.42 -12.03 -6.41
CA THR A 93 12.70 -13.43 -6.76
C THR A 93 11.45 -14.25 -7.07
N GLY A 94 10.25 -13.66 -6.87
CA GLY A 94 8.97 -14.34 -7.02
C GLY A 94 8.47 -15.04 -5.77
N ASP A 95 9.17 -14.94 -4.65
CA ASP A 95 8.78 -15.57 -3.39
C ASP A 95 7.96 -14.62 -2.52
N ILE A 96 7.05 -15.15 -1.71
CA ILE A 96 6.39 -14.36 -0.67
C ILE A 96 7.39 -14.16 0.48
N ILE A 97 7.90 -12.93 0.60
CA ILE A 97 8.90 -12.56 1.62
C ILE A 97 8.28 -12.24 2.99
N GLY A 98 6.98 -12.24 3.08
CA GLY A 98 6.21 -12.04 4.30
C GLY A 98 4.87 -11.38 4.05
N LYS A 99 4.18 -11.04 5.13
CA LYS A 99 2.88 -10.37 5.10
C LYS A 99 2.71 -9.40 6.26
N GLN A 100 1.89 -8.36 6.05
CA GLN A 100 1.40 -7.45 7.09
C GLN A 100 -0.06 -7.78 7.37
N GLU A 101 -0.41 -8.00 8.61
CA GLU A 101 -1.80 -8.11 9.06
C GLU A 101 -2.35 -6.71 9.39
N LYS A 102 -3.62 -6.46 9.08
CA LYS A 102 -4.34 -5.23 9.42
C LYS A 102 -4.43 -5.07 10.94
N ILE A 103 -3.98 -3.93 11.45
CA ILE A 103 -3.93 -3.67 12.89
C ILE A 103 -5.32 -3.26 13.42
N HIS A 104 -6.03 -2.42 12.65
CA HIS A 104 -7.35 -1.90 13.04
C HIS A 104 -8.43 -2.39 12.07
N PRO A 105 -9.13 -3.50 12.36
CA PRO A 105 -10.32 -3.89 11.59
C PRO A 105 -11.37 -2.77 11.60
N PHE A 106 -11.99 -2.53 10.43
CA PHE A 106 -13.03 -1.52 10.30
C PHE A 106 -14.37 -2.06 10.82
N ASP A 107 -15.12 -1.26 11.57
CA ASP A 107 -16.50 -1.44 12.00
C ASP A 107 -17.02 -2.91 11.96
N TYR A 108 -17.66 -3.31 10.87
CA TYR A 108 -18.21 -4.67 10.67
C TYR A 108 -17.15 -5.78 10.64
N GLU A 109 -15.89 -5.46 10.33
CA GLU A 109 -14.81 -6.46 10.34
C GLU A 109 -14.51 -6.96 11.76
N LYS A 110 -14.72 -6.12 12.77
CA LYS A 110 -14.45 -6.44 14.19
C LYS A 110 -15.19 -7.67 14.71
N ILE A 111 -16.30 -8.04 14.07
CA ILE A 111 -17.12 -9.20 14.46
C ILE A 111 -16.42 -10.52 14.15
N ALA A 112 -15.69 -10.59 13.02
CA ALA A 112 -15.14 -11.84 12.49
C ALA A 112 -13.61 -11.82 12.29
N ILE A 113 -12.98 -10.63 12.36
CA ILE A 113 -11.57 -10.44 12.05
C ILE A 113 -10.77 -10.18 13.32
N GLN A 114 -9.76 -11.00 13.55
CA GLN A 114 -8.74 -10.71 14.57
C GLN A 114 -7.83 -9.59 14.05
N HIS A 115 -7.50 -8.66 14.92
CA HIS A 115 -6.55 -7.59 14.62
C HIS A 115 -5.10 -8.10 14.62
N GLY A 116 -4.28 -7.58 13.71
CA GLY A 116 -2.83 -7.76 13.74
C GLY A 116 -2.22 -7.07 14.96
N THR A 117 -1.11 -7.58 15.44
CA THR A 117 -0.43 -7.04 16.65
C THR A 117 0.92 -6.41 16.36
N LYS A 118 1.44 -6.55 15.14
CA LYS A 118 2.81 -6.13 14.80
C LYS A 118 2.85 -5.46 13.43
N THR A 119 3.50 -4.30 13.37
CA THR A 119 3.89 -3.67 12.11
C THR A 119 5.20 -4.28 11.61
N ARG A 120 5.32 -4.46 10.29
CA ARG A 120 6.52 -5.01 9.62
C ARG A 120 7.06 -4.04 8.59
N VAL A 121 8.39 -3.94 8.52
CA VAL A 121 9.10 -3.27 7.45
C VAL A 121 9.73 -4.34 6.55
N PHE A 122 9.46 -4.24 5.26
CA PHE A 122 10.04 -5.11 4.24
C PHE A 122 11.23 -4.41 3.59
N LYS A 123 12.18 -5.20 3.11
CA LYS A 123 13.38 -4.69 2.42
C LYS A 123 13.56 -5.43 1.10
N THR A 124 13.45 -4.69 0.01
CA THR A 124 13.81 -5.12 -1.36
C THR A 124 14.72 -4.05 -1.97
N SER A 125 14.30 -3.36 -3.02
CA SER A 125 14.99 -2.18 -3.57
C SER A 125 14.98 -0.97 -2.62
N CYS A 126 14.04 -0.91 -1.68
CA CYS A 126 13.97 0.05 -0.57
C CYS A 126 13.39 -0.61 0.69
N LYS A 127 13.38 0.13 1.80
CA LYS A 127 12.65 -0.27 3.01
C LYS A 127 11.25 0.35 2.99
N PHE A 128 10.22 -0.47 3.05
CA PHE A 128 8.84 0.01 3.01
C PHE A 128 7.95 -0.66 4.06
N GLY A 129 6.90 0.02 4.44
CA GLY A 129 5.86 -0.50 5.32
C GLY A 129 4.48 -0.49 4.65
N LEU A 130 3.55 -1.28 5.19
CA LEU A 130 2.17 -1.34 4.71
C LEU A 130 1.20 -0.79 5.77
N ILE A 131 0.30 0.09 5.33
CA ILE A 131 -0.83 0.61 6.10
C ILE A 131 -2.12 0.14 5.42
N ILE A 132 -2.83 -0.79 6.02
CA ILE A 132 -3.98 -1.41 5.36
C ILE A 132 -5.26 -0.60 5.63
N CYS A 133 -5.73 0.13 4.60
CA CYS A 133 -7.03 0.80 4.57
C CYS A 133 -7.33 1.64 5.83
N TYR A 134 -8.13 1.12 6.76
CA TYR A 134 -8.53 1.82 7.98
C TYR A 134 -7.38 2.12 8.95
N ASP A 135 -6.27 1.38 8.88
CA ASP A 135 -5.05 1.70 9.64
C ASP A 135 -4.53 3.11 9.35
N MET A 136 -4.88 3.71 8.20
CA MET A 136 -4.49 5.07 7.82
C MET A 136 -5.06 6.13 8.78
N VAL A 137 -6.17 5.86 9.43
CA VAL A 137 -6.81 6.77 10.40
C VAL A 137 -5.94 6.94 11.65
N PHE A 138 -5.16 5.92 12.02
CA PHE A 138 -4.39 5.85 13.27
C PHE A 138 -2.93 6.25 13.03
N ALA A 139 -2.45 7.23 13.81
CA ALA A 139 -1.10 7.76 13.67
C ALA A 139 0.00 6.77 14.08
N ASP A 140 -0.31 5.90 15.02
CA ASP A 140 0.63 4.94 15.63
C ASP A 140 1.16 3.91 14.64
N VAL A 141 0.33 3.44 13.68
CA VAL A 141 0.77 2.49 12.64
C VAL A 141 1.85 3.10 11.76
N ALA A 142 1.61 4.30 11.20
CA ALA A 142 2.61 5.00 10.38
C ALA A 142 3.88 5.30 11.19
N LYS A 143 3.72 5.85 12.40
CA LYS A 143 4.82 6.17 13.31
C LYS A 143 5.66 4.93 13.66
N SER A 144 5.03 3.80 13.94
CA SER A 144 5.69 2.53 14.23
C SER A 144 6.53 2.04 13.05
N LEU A 145 5.97 2.06 11.82
CA LEU A 145 6.67 1.65 10.60
C LEU A 145 7.89 2.54 10.33
N VAL A 146 7.74 3.85 10.46
CA VAL A 146 8.84 4.80 10.23
C VAL A 146 9.93 4.67 11.30
N LYS A 147 9.58 4.48 12.57
CA LYS A 147 10.55 4.18 13.64
C LYS A 147 11.33 2.89 13.39
N LYS A 148 10.73 1.90 12.72
CA LYS A 148 11.39 0.65 12.27
C LYS A 148 12.22 0.82 10.99
N GLY A 149 12.29 2.03 10.44
CA GLY A 149 13.14 2.38 9.32
C GLY A 149 12.49 2.32 7.94
N ALA A 150 11.16 2.34 7.83
CA ALA A 150 10.48 2.48 6.54
C ALA A 150 10.86 3.82 5.88
N GLU A 151 11.13 3.79 4.58
CA GLU A 151 11.50 4.93 3.74
C GLU A 151 10.35 5.39 2.85
N VAL A 152 9.36 4.52 2.65
CA VAL A 152 8.10 4.75 1.94
C VAL A 152 7.00 3.89 2.56
N LEU A 153 5.75 4.35 2.50
CA LEU A 153 4.59 3.57 2.93
C LEU A 153 3.66 3.31 1.75
N PHE A 154 3.16 2.08 1.67
CA PHE A 154 2.10 1.71 0.73
C PHE A 154 0.81 1.43 1.49
N SER A 155 -0.32 1.79 0.88
CA SER A 155 -1.63 1.56 1.49
C SER A 155 -2.58 0.85 0.53
N PRO A 156 -2.70 -0.49 0.63
CA PRO A 156 -3.83 -1.20 0.06
C PRO A 156 -5.12 -0.71 0.71
N SER A 157 -6.06 -0.14 -0.05
CA SER A 157 -7.28 0.46 0.50
C SER A 157 -8.51 0.14 -0.32
N ARG A 158 -9.69 0.24 0.32
CA ARG A 158 -11.00 0.08 -0.30
C ARG A 158 -11.99 1.12 0.27
N ILE A 159 -11.90 2.34 -0.23
CA ILE A 159 -12.56 3.52 0.32
C ILE A 159 -13.85 3.84 -0.44
N VAL A 160 -14.96 3.91 0.27
CA VAL A 160 -16.26 4.34 -0.30
C VAL A 160 -16.21 5.79 -0.78
N ARG A 161 -17.04 6.14 -1.79
CA ARG A 161 -17.03 7.48 -2.42
C ARG A 161 -17.10 8.63 -1.41
N ARG A 162 -18.00 8.54 -0.41
CA ARG A 162 -18.16 9.55 0.64
C ARG A 162 -16.95 9.68 1.58
N GLY A 163 -16.09 8.65 1.64
CA GLY A 163 -14.90 8.61 2.48
C GLY A 163 -13.62 9.10 1.80
N LEU A 164 -13.65 9.46 0.49
CA LEU A 164 -12.45 9.84 -0.25
C LEU A 164 -11.75 11.08 0.31
N GLN A 165 -12.52 12.15 0.57
CA GLN A 165 -11.95 13.41 1.07
C GLN A 165 -11.23 13.21 2.41
N PRO A 166 -11.87 12.66 3.47
CA PRO A 166 -11.16 12.44 4.73
C PRO A 166 -10.01 11.45 4.58
N TRP A 167 -10.12 10.42 3.72
CA TRP A 167 -9.02 9.49 3.48
C TRP A 167 -7.81 10.18 2.86
N HIS A 168 -8.00 11.03 1.84
CA HIS A 168 -6.91 11.82 1.24
C HIS A 168 -6.25 12.74 2.26
N LEU A 169 -7.02 13.34 3.18
CA LEU A 169 -6.45 14.14 4.27
C LEU A 169 -5.59 13.28 5.21
N TYR A 170 -6.06 12.09 5.59
CA TYR A 170 -5.25 11.18 6.40
C TYR A 170 -3.95 10.78 5.71
N VAL A 171 -3.98 10.42 4.42
CA VAL A 171 -2.76 10.08 3.66
C VAL A 171 -1.76 11.23 3.68
N GLN A 172 -2.23 12.47 3.44
CA GLN A 172 -1.39 13.66 3.48
C GLN A 172 -0.81 13.95 4.87
N VAL A 173 -1.65 13.86 5.91
CA VAL A 173 -1.21 14.07 7.30
C VAL A 173 -0.16 13.03 7.70
N ARG A 174 -0.38 11.73 7.40
CA ARG A 174 0.61 10.67 7.68
C ARG A 174 1.92 10.90 6.94
N ALA A 175 1.87 11.38 5.69
CA ALA A 175 3.08 11.74 4.94
C ALA A 175 3.82 12.91 5.59
N LEU A 176 3.10 13.99 5.92
CA LEU A 176 3.66 15.20 6.51
C LEU A 176 4.24 14.97 7.91
N GLU A 177 3.50 14.35 8.82
CA GLU A 177 3.95 14.15 10.20
C GLU A 177 5.16 13.23 10.30
N ASN A 178 5.27 12.25 9.38
CA ASN A 178 6.36 11.27 9.37
C ASN A 178 7.49 11.61 8.37
N ARG A 179 7.35 12.67 7.56
CA ARG A 179 8.32 13.04 6.53
C ARG A 179 8.64 11.85 5.60
N ILE A 180 7.60 11.23 5.03
CA ILE A 180 7.69 10.00 4.24
C ILE A 180 6.72 10.06 3.06
N PRO A 181 7.10 9.60 1.85
CA PRO A 181 6.15 9.48 0.76
C PRO A 181 5.18 8.32 1.03
N ILE A 182 3.93 8.47 0.58
CA ILE A 182 2.88 7.45 0.70
C ILE A 182 2.22 7.23 -0.65
N LEU A 183 2.09 5.95 -1.03
CA LEU A 183 1.38 5.52 -2.22
C LEU A 183 0.17 4.68 -1.79
N ALA A 184 -1.04 5.17 -2.05
CA ALA A 184 -2.28 4.55 -1.58
C ALA A 184 -3.16 4.13 -2.76
N ALA A 185 -3.34 2.82 -2.91
CA ALA A 185 -4.14 2.20 -3.96
C ALA A 185 -5.59 2.00 -3.50
N ASN A 186 -6.56 2.30 -4.36
CA ASN A 186 -7.99 2.16 -4.07
C ASN A 186 -8.74 1.48 -5.22
N VAL A 187 -9.88 0.89 -4.91
CA VAL A 187 -10.82 0.31 -5.88
C VAL A 187 -11.77 1.40 -6.40
N GLU A 188 -12.08 1.37 -7.70
CA GLU A 188 -13.12 2.20 -8.29
C GLU A 188 -14.28 1.36 -8.82
N ASN A 189 -15.48 1.60 -8.32
CA ASN A 189 -16.72 1.02 -8.82
C ASN A 189 -17.94 1.83 -8.35
N LYS A 190 -19.16 1.25 -8.45
CA LYS A 190 -20.38 1.91 -7.97
C LYS A 190 -20.31 2.33 -6.48
N ARG A 191 -19.68 1.52 -5.63
CA ARG A 191 -19.58 1.74 -4.17
C ARG A 191 -18.29 2.47 -3.78
N PHE A 192 -17.16 2.09 -4.35
CA PHE A 192 -15.83 2.60 -4.00
C PHE A 192 -15.41 3.70 -4.97
N GLY A 193 -14.67 4.69 -4.46
CA GLY A 193 -14.51 5.96 -5.16
C GLY A 193 -13.30 6.06 -6.07
N GLY A 194 -12.42 5.08 -6.12
CA GLY A 194 -11.14 5.18 -6.84
C GLY A 194 -10.26 6.28 -6.25
N LYS A 195 -9.73 7.14 -7.12
CA LYS A 195 -8.86 8.26 -6.71
C LYS A 195 -7.67 7.80 -5.87
N SER A 196 -7.07 6.67 -6.28
CA SER A 196 -5.77 6.25 -5.75
C SER A 196 -4.79 7.41 -5.77
N VAL A 197 -3.94 7.54 -4.75
CA VAL A 197 -3.16 8.76 -4.56
C VAL A 197 -1.70 8.45 -4.27
N VAL A 198 -0.83 9.25 -4.88
CA VAL A 198 0.60 9.33 -4.57
C VAL A 198 0.84 10.65 -3.87
N VAL A 199 1.39 10.60 -2.67
CA VAL A 199 1.79 11.79 -1.90
C VAL A 199 3.31 11.78 -1.78
N ASP A 200 3.95 12.69 -2.49
CA ASP A 200 5.36 13.05 -2.32
C ASP A 200 5.46 14.30 -1.45
N LEU A 201 6.65 14.63 -0.98
CA LEU A 201 6.92 15.83 -0.19
C LEU A 201 8.05 16.63 -0.83
N TYR A 202 7.92 17.95 -0.78
CA TYR A 202 8.99 18.87 -1.12
C TYR A 202 9.08 19.99 -0.09
N GLU A 203 10.28 20.56 0.04
CA GLU A 203 10.52 21.68 0.95
C GLU A 203 10.58 22.98 0.16
N LYS A 204 9.86 23.99 0.64
CA LYS A 204 9.90 25.34 0.12
C LYS A 204 9.96 26.31 1.30
N ASP A 205 10.99 27.13 1.33
CA ASP A 205 11.20 28.18 2.34
C ASP A 205 11.11 27.65 3.79
N GLY A 206 11.72 26.47 4.04
CA GLY A 206 11.69 25.79 5.34
C GLY A 206 10.38 25.06 5.68
N VAL A 207 9.39 25.12 4.78
CA VAL A 207 8.10 24.45 4.97
C VAL A 207 8.01 23.18 4.13
N MET A 208 7.66 22.05 4.76
CA MET A 208 7.40 20.80 4.04
C MET A 208 5.98 20.78 3.49
N ILE A 209 5.85 20.63 2.18
CA ILE A 209 4.58 20.70 1.44
C ILE A 209 4.31 19.37 0.76
N PRO A 210 3.06 18.82 0.82
CA PRO A 210 2.70 17.61 0.09
C PRO A 210 2.47 17.93 -1.39
N LYS A 211 3.09 17.16 -2.28
CA LYS A 211 2.76 17.07 -3.70
C LYS A 211 1.85 15.88 -3.90
N ILE A 212 0.64 16.11 -4.41
CA ILE A 212 -0.42 15.11 -4.50
C ILE A 212 -0.73 14.83 -5.96
N GLU A 213 -0.68 13.55 -6.34
CA GLU A 213 -1.09 13.08 -7.65
C GLU A 213 -2.17 12.01 -7.48
N SER A 214 -3.40 12.30 -7.94
CA SER A 214 -4.52 11.36 -7.87
C SER A 214 -4.69 10.63 -9.19
N ALA A 215 -4.95 9.32 -9.13
CA ALA A 215 -5.26 8.53 -10.30
C ALA A 215 -6.54 9.04 -11.00
N PRO A 216 -6.59 9.00 -12.35
CA PRO A 216 -7.80 9.29 -13.11
C PRO A 216 -8.91 8.26 -12.82
N LYS A 217 -10.08 8.47 -13.42
CA LYS A 217 -11.17 7.48 -13.38
C LYS A 217 -10.81 6.22 -14.13
N GLY A 218 -11.36 5.12 -13.70
CA GLY A 218 -11.21 3.80 -14.32
C GLY A 218 -10.03 3.02 -13.81
N GLN A 219 -9.81 1.87 -14.43
CA GLN A 219 -8.63 1.07 -14.16
C GLN A 219 -7.40 1.76 -14.73
N CYS A 220 -6.39 1.96 -13.91
CA CYS A 220 -5.16 2.63 -14.30
C CYS A 220 -4.04 2.33 -13.32
N PHE A 221 -2.84 2.80 -13.64
CA PHE A 221 -1.72 2.83 -12.70
C PHE A 221 -1.12 4.25 -12.63
N ALA A 222 -0.46 4.53 -11.52
CA ALA A 222 0.40 5.70 -11.37
C ALA A 222 1.80 5.25 -10.95
N ILE A 223 2.82 5.88 -11.51
CA ILE A 223 4.22 5.64 -11.18
C ILE A 223 4.87 6.97 -10.79
N GLY A 224 5.61 6.98 -9.68
CA GLY A 224 6.44 8.09 -9.28
C GLY A 224 7.92 7.68 -9.19
N SER A 225 8.82 8.60 -9.52
CA SER A 225 10.26 8.44 -9.28
C SER A 225 10.66 9.20 -8.01
N PHE A 226 11.24 8.50 -7.04
CA PHE A 226 11.51 9.03 -5.72
C PHE A 226 13.01 9.03 -5.40
N ASN A 227 13.48 10.10 -4.79
CA ASN A 227 14.75 10.13 -4.08
C ASN A 227 14.46 10.00 -2.58
N LEU A 228 14.43 8.76 -2.07
CA LEU A 228 14.04 8.49 -0.68
C LEU A 228 15.02 9.07 0.34
N SER A 229 16.29 9.33 -0.05
CA SER A 229 17.29 9.90 0.85
C SER A 229 17.00 11.37 1.21
N LYS A 230 16.28 12.11 0.34
CA LYS A 230 15.95 13.53 0.57
C LYS A 230 15.14 13.77 1.86
N TYR A 231 14.37 12.77 2.30
CA TYR A 231 13.53 12.89 3.50
C TYR A 231 14.27 12.58 4.81
N LYS A 232 15.43 11.93 4.75
CA LYS A 232 16.12 11.38 5.93
C LYS A 232 16.44 12.45 6.97
N LYS A 233 16.99 13.60 6.53
CA LYS A 233 17.37 14.69 7.43
C LYS A 233 16.15 15.30 8.13
N SER A 234 15.13 15.72 7.37
CA SER A 234 13.92 16.33 7.92
C SER A 234 13.12 15.37 8.81
N ARG A 235 13.11 14.07 8.47
CA ARG A 235 12.52 13.01 9.29
C ARG A 235 13.23 12.86 10.62
N ASN A 236 14.55 12.79 10.62
CA ASN A 236 15.34 12.66 11.86
C ASN A 236 15.12 13.85 12.80
N ILE A 237 15.16 15.07 12.27
CA ILE A 237 14.87 16.29 13.05
C ILE A 237 13.46 16.20 13.65
N ARG A 238 12.44 15.88 12.84
CA ARG A 238 11.05 15.76 13.29
C ARG A 238 10.88 14.76 14.43
N TYR A 239 11.56 13.62 14.38
CA TYR A 239 11.49 12.60 15.44
C TYR A 239 12.27 12.96 16.69
N LEU A 240 13.40 13.68 16.56
CA LEU A 240 14.13 14.24 17.70
C LEU A 240 13.30 15.30 18.45
N ASP A 241 12.62 16.18 17.71
CA ASP A 241 11.74 17.18 18.31
C ASP A 241 10.56 16.53 19.04
N ALA A 242 9.95 15.48 18.46
CA ALA A 242 8.84 14.76 19.11
C ALA A 242 9.26 14.04 20.41
N GLN A 243 10.51 13.62 20.55
CA GLN A 243 11.00 12.97 21.77
C GLN A 243 11.14 13.91 22.96
N LYS A 244 11.23 15.23 22.73
CA LYS A 244 11.33 16.23 23.81
C LYS A 244 10.05 16.37 24.64
N PHE A 245 8.94 15.85 24.15
CA PHE A 245 7.61 15.94 24.78
C PHE A 245 7.03 14.60 25.24
N SER A 246 7.85 13.53 25.22
CA SER A 246 7.43 12.17 25.62
C SER A 246 7.91 11.82 27.02
#